data_a205fd5e0f819cab1cab1948b970834e
#
_entry.id   a205fd5e0f819cab1cab1948b970834e
#
_cell.length_a   1.000
_cell.length_b   1.000
_cell.length_c   1.000
_cell.angle_alpha   90.00
_cell.angle_beta   90.00
_cell.angle_gamma   90.00
#
_symmetry.space_group_name_H-M   'P 1'
#
loop_
_entity.id
_entity.type
_entity.pdbx_description
1 polymer ?
#
loop_
_entity_poly.entity_id
_entity_poly.type
_entity_poly.pdbx_seq_one_letter_code
_entity_poly.pdbx_strand_id
1 'polypeptide(L)'
;MKWSSMKYTLLLMIILVLFTSNSSADEKVGNNSNTTVQQLGVKSPGTDLWRAVRQREFNGSEAMSSSSQVKSMGAGEFINIEGQKWRNFRMGQLVPYAAYLLGGVLLVLTLFRLIRGKIKIQAGRSGKKIKRFSGFQRFVHWSVAILFVILGITGILLTFGKSGLIPIIGNEAFGTIASVGKLLHDYLGPVFGIMLLVMLFTFIKGNFGNWTDVKWLLKGGGMFGKHASAGRYNAGEKAWFWLAILAGAVVVVSGLILDFPFFDQTREDLQLSHLVHAIGAIGLLAASFGHIFMGTVAMEGAYESMSTGYCDENWAKEHHDLWYADLKKQGIVEGSSSESEKHS
;
A
#
# COMPACT_ATOMS: atom_id res chain seq x y z
N MET A 1 -11.65 -25.65 9.11
CA MET A 1 -10.63 -24.64 8.70
C MET A 1 -11.01 -23.21 9.12
N LYS A 2 -11.65 -23.01 10.27
CA LYS A 2 -12.20 -21.69 10.69
C LYS A 2 -11.36 -20.92 11.73
N TRP A 3 -10.35 -21.55 12.33
CA TRP A 3 -9.58 -20.93 13.43
C TRP A 3 -8.19 -20.44 13.06
N SER A 4 -7.62 -20.90 11.94
CA SER A 4 -6.28 -20.51 11.52
C SER A 4 -6.23 -19.08 10.93
N SER A 5 -7.22 -18.68 10.11
CA SER A 5 -7.23 -17.36 9.48
C SER A 5 -7.37 -16.21 10.50
N MET A 6 -8.15 -16.44 11.57
CA MET A 6 -8.36 -15.43 12.62
C MET A 6 -7.09 -15.19 13.46
N LYS A 7 -6.28 -16.25 13.66
CA LYS A 7 -5.00 -16.13 14.37
C LYS A 7 -3.99 -15.29 13.59
N TYR A 8 -3.94 -15.44 12.26
CA TYR A 8 -3.02 -14.66 11.42
C TYR A 8 -3.43 -13.18 11.31
N THR A 9 -4.73 -12.88 11.28
CA THR A 9 -5.21 -11.49 11.27
C THR A 9 -4.93 -10.81 12.62
N LEU A 10 -5.13 -11.53 13.73
CA LEU A 10 -4.80 -11.04 15.08
C LEU A 10 -3.28 -10.85 15.26
N LEU A 11 -2.47 -11.77 14.73
CA LEU A 11 -1.02 -11.69 14.77
C LEU A 11 -0.51 -10.48 13.97
N LEU A 12 -1.08 -10.21 12.79
CA LEU A 12 -0.75 -9.04 11.98
C LEU A 12 -1.14 -7.73 12.69
N MET A 13 -2.28 -7.70 13.39
CA MET A 13 -2.66 -6.56 14.22
C MET A 13 -1.71 -6.34 15.40
N ILE A 14 -1.32 -7.40 16.09
CA ILE A 14 -0.39 -7.30 17.21
C ILE A 14 0.96 -6.79 16.73
N ILE A 15 1.45 -7.26 15.59
CA ILE A 15 2.68 -6.78 14.97
C ILE A 15 2.57 -5.28 14.64
N LEU A 16 1.45 -4.83 14.05
CA LEU A 16 1.27 -3.43 13.69
C LEU A 16 1.16 -2.52 14.93
N VAL A 17 0.49 -2.97 15.99
CA VAL A 17 0.39 -2.25 17.28
C VAL A 17 1.75 -2.17 17.97
N LEU A 18 2.57 -3.22 17.91
CA LEU A 18 3.94 -3.21 18.44
C LEU A 18 4.85 -2.21 17.70
N PHE A 19 4.59 -1.97 16.39
CA PHE A 19 5.29 -0.95 15.61
C PHE A 19 4.93 0.49 16.00
N THR A 20 3.76 0.73 16.60
CA THR A 20 3.30 2.09 16.95
C THR A 20 3.70 2.52 18.36
N SER A 21 3.96 1.56 19.26
CA SER A 21 4.15 1.87 20.69
C SER A 21 5.52 2.47 21.06
N ASN A 22 6.48 2.53 20.13
CA ASN A 22 7.85 3.00 20.40
C ASN A 22 8.23 4.35 19.77
N SER A 23 7.27 5.17 19.28
CA SER A 23 7.60 6.47 18.69
C SER A 23 7.84 7.60 19.69
N SER A 24 7.77 7.34 21.00
CA SER A 24 7.98 8.31 22.09
C SER A 24 9.23 8.05 22.92
N ALA A 25 10.27 7.50 22.31
CA ALA A 25 11.58 7.52 22.97
C ALA A 25 12.16 8.93 22.82
N ASP A 26 11.90 9.78 23.80
CA ASP A 26 12.72 10.96 24.08
C ASP A 26 14.17 10.49 24.17
N GLU A 27 14.95 10.81 23.18
CA GLU A 27 16.40 10.63 23.20
C GLU A 27 16.97 11.64 24.20
N LYS A 28 16.93 11.29 25.47
CA LYS A 28 17.83 11.90 26.46
C LYS A 28 19.24 11.50 26.06
N VAL A 29 19.82 12.34 25.20
CA VAL A 29 21.28 12.29 24.96
C VAL A 29 21.97 12.46 26.29
N GLY A 30 22.37 11.34 26.89
CA GLY A 30 23.15 11.29 28.08
C GLY A 30 24.50 11.97 27.82
N ASN A 31 24.74 13.02 28.56
CA ASN A 31 25.91 13.86 28.54
C ASN A 31 27.14 13.15 29.15
N ASN A 32 27.51 11.96 28.63
CA ASN A 32 28.62 11.14 29.15
C ASN A 32 29.76 10.87 28.16
N SER A 33 29.86 11.67 27.08
CA SER A 33 30.96 11.50 26.09
C SER A 33 32.18 12.40 26.36
N ASN A 34 32.20 13.16 27.46
CA ASN A 34 33.27 14.13 27.70
C ASN A 34 34.54 13.54 28.38
N THR A 35 34.52 12.29 28.86
CA THR A 35 35.66 11.74 29.61
C THR A 35 36.69 10.98 28.76
N THR A 36 36.29 10.45 27.61
CA THR A 36 37.16 9.54 26.82
C THR A 36 38.02 10.27 25.78
N VAL A 37 37.56 11.43 25.28
CA VAL A 37 38.28 12.17 24.21
C VAL A 37 39.45 13.01 24.78
N GLN A 38 39.40 13.39 26.06
CA GLN A 38 40.45 14.16 26.71
C GLN A 38 41.71 13.31 27.00
N GLN A 39 41.60 11.97 27.04
CA GLN A 39 42.74 11.08 27.30
C GLN A 39 43.61 10.78 26.08
N LEU A 40 43.18 11.05 24.86
CA LEU A 40 43.93 10.68 23.66
C LEU A 40 44.88 11.77 23.09
N GLY A 41 44.91 12.95 23.68
CA GLY A 41 45.92 13.99 23.36
C GLY A 41 45.96 14.47 21.90
N VAL A 42 45.05 14.06 21.04
CA VAL A 42 45.02 14.42 19.62
C VAL A 42 44.19 15.69 19.45
N LYS A 43 44.84 16.85 19.35
CA LYS A 43 44.20 18.10 18.92
C LYS A 43 43.77 17.96 17.44
N SER A 44 42.54 17.60 17.19
CA SER A 44 41.95 17.68 15.84
C SER A 44 41.37 19.07 15.67
N PRO A 45 41.82 19.86 14.65
CA PRO A 45 41.28 21.21 14.38
C PRO A 45 39.76 21.25 14.24
N GLY A 46 39.15 20.15 13.71
CA GLY A 46 37.70 20.04 13.60
C GLY A 46 36.98 19.89 14.95
N THR A 47 37.65 19.32 15.97
CA THR A 47 37.02 19.10 17.28
C THR A 47 36.84 20.41 18.05
N ASP A 48 37.82 21.32 17.92
CA ASP A 48 37.77 22.62 18.59
C ASP A 48 36.71 23.54 17.95
N LEU A 49 36.57 23.49 16.64
CA LEU A 49 35.49 24.20 15.92
C LEU A 49 34.10 23.74 16.38
N TRP A 50 33.87 22.43 16.44
CA TRP A 50 32.60 21.89 16.91
C TRP A 50 32.34 22.17 18.40
N ARG A 51 33.38 22.27 19.21
CA ARG A 51 33.27 22.66 20.65
C ARG A 51 32.86 24.13 20.76
N ALA A 52 33.48 25.05 20.01
CA ALA A 52 33.14 26.46 19.96
C ALA A 52 31.68 26.70 19.46
N VAL A 53 31.27 26.00 18.43
CA VAL A 53 29.86 26.03 17.93
C VAL A 53 28.89 25.55 18.99
N ARG A 54 29.21 24.51 19.73
CA ARG A 54 28.35 23.94 20.77
C ARG A 54 28.25 24.82 22.00
N GLN A 55 29.35 25.52 22.36
CA GLN A 55 29.42 26.41 23.51
C GLN A 55 28.92 27.81 23.26
N ARG A 56 28.53 28.13 21.99
CA ARG A 56 28.10 29.49 21.54
C ARG A 56 29.12 30.58 21.93
N GLU A 57 30.39 30.24 22.07
CA GLU A 57 31.48 31.14 22.44
C GLU A 57 32.07 31.88 21.21
N PHE A 58 31.22 32.30 20.28
CA PHE A 58 31.64 33.19 19.22
C PHE A 58 31.64 34.63 19.76
N ASN A 59 32.74 35.05 20.32
CA ASN A 59 33.00 36.47 20.49
C ASN A 59 33.22 37.08 19.10
N GLY A 60 32.35 37.99 18.68
CA GLY A 60 32.15 38.48 17.32
C GLY A 60 33.30 39.21 16.61
N SER A 61 34.56 38.96 16.97
CA SER A 61 35.70 39.58 16.32
C SER A 61 36.57 38.63 15.47
N GLU A 62 36.35 37.33 15.52
CA GLU A 62 37.05 36.36 14.67
C GLU A 62 36.03 35.49 13.92
N ALA A 63 35.35 36.09 12.96
CA ALA A 63 34.58 35.36 11.98
C ALA A 63 35.58 34.50 11.17
N MET A 64 35.67 33.21 11.48
CA MET A 64 36.35 32.27 10.59
C MET A 64 35.57 32.21 9.27
N SER A 65 35.98 33.03 8.32
CA SER A 65 35.47 32.97 6.95
C SER A 65 36.06 31.73 6.28
N SER A 66 35.39 30.61 6.37
CA SER A 66 35.67 29.48 5.48
C SER A 66 34.88 29.68 4.20
N SER A 67 35.59 29.98 3.09
CA SER A 67 34.96 30.01 1.77
C SER A 67 34.76 28.57 1.27
N SER A 68 33.52 28.14 1.14
CA SER A 68 33.22 26.93 0.40
C SER A 68 33.49 27.13 -1.09
N GLN A 69 34.26 26.25 -1.72
CA GLN A 69 34.48 26.28 -3.16
C GLN A 69 33.30 25.73 -3.99
N VAL A 70 32.23 25.31 -3.34
CA VAL A 70 31.00 24.81 -4.00
C VAL A 70 30.22 26.02 -4.55
N LYS A 71 30.17 26.16 -5.88
CA LYS A 71 29.49 27.25 -6.59
C LYS A 71 28.05 26.89 -6.97
N SER A 72 27.29 26.31 -6.07
CA SER A 72 25.86 26.08 -6.31
C SER A 72 25.00 27.09 -5.56
N MET A 73 23.77 27.32 -6.03
CA MET A 73 22.78 28.12 -5.29
C MET A 73 22.59 27.49 -3.91
N GLY A 74 22.81 28.25 -2.83
CA GLY A 74 22.79 27.75 -1.43
C GLY A 74 24.12 27.19 -0.92
N ALA A 75 25.26 27.35 -1.63
CA ALA A 75 26.58 26.86 -1.23
C ALA A 75 27.13 27.40 0.11
N GLY A 76 26.53 28.47 0.66
CA GLY A 76 26.85 29.02 1.98
C GLY A 76 25.89 28.59 3.09
N GLU A 77 24.87 27.79 2.80
CA GLU A 77 23.88 27.36 3.81
C GLU A 77 24.35 26.07 4.49
N PHE A 78 24.86 26.16 5.70
CA PHE A 78 25.22 25.00 6.54
C PHE A 78 24.00 24.28 7.12
N ILE A 79 22.80 24.93 7.12
CA ILE A 79 21.57 24.39 7.68
C ILE A 79 20.52 24.34 6.57
N ASN A 80 20.13 23.15 6.14
CA ASN A 80 19.01 22.97 5.24
C ASN A 80 17.69 22.99 6.03
N ILE A 81 17.08 24.19 6.16
CA ILE A 81 15.83 24.40 6.90
C ILE A 81 14.69 23.61 6.26
N GLU A 82 14.59 23.59 4.94
CA GLU A 82 13.54 22.85 4.23
C GLU A 82 13.72 21.33 4.39
N GLY A 83 14.95 20.84 4.37
CA GLY A 83 15.25 19.44 4.68
C GLY A 83 14.86 19.04 6.11
N GLN A 84 15.02 19.96 7.07
CA GLN A 84 14.59 19.73 8.44
C GLN A 84 13.05 19.75 8.57
N LYS A 85 12.36 20.65 7.87
CA LYS A 85 10.89 20.66 7.80
C LYS A 85 10.36 19.34 7.21
N TRP A 86 10.94 18.91 6.10
CA TRP A 86 10.62 17.63 5.45
C TRP A 86 10.80 16.44 6.42
N ARG A 87 11.94 16.38 7.11
CA ARG A 87 12.22 15.34 8.10
C ARG A 87 11.19 15.34 9.24
N ASN A 88 10.90 16.52 9.79
CA ASN A 88 9.94 16.67 10.88
C ASN A 88 8.53 16.25 10.44
N PHE A 89 8.10 16.64 9.25
CA PHE A 89 6.82 16.19 8.70
C PHE A 89 6.81 14.66 8.50
N ARG A 90 7.86 14.11 7.86
CA ARG A 90 7.94 12.67 7.61
C ARG A 90 7.88 11.86 8.89
N MET A 91 8.72 12.19 9.89
CA MET A 91 8.84 11.40 11.10
C MET A 91 7.77 11.72 12.14
N GLY A 92 7.35 12.98 12.25
CA GLY A 92 6.39 13.42 13.26
C GLY A 92 4.93 13.29 12.85
N GLN A 93 4.64 13.24 11.56
CA GLN A 93 3.26 13.20 11.04
C GLN A 93 3.04 12.00 10.11
N LEU A 94 3.75 11.94 8.98
CA LEU A 94 3.47 10.94 7.95
C LEU A 94 3.57 9.50 8.50
N VAL A 95 4.66 9.16 9.16
CA VAL A 95 4.88 7.79 9.68
C VAL A 95 3.85 7.40 10.74
N PRO A 96 3.57 8.21 11.79
CA PRO A 96 2.52 7.87 12.76
C PRO A 96 1.13 7.77 12.15
N TYR A 97 0.72 8.73 11.31
CA TYR A 97 -0.61 8.69 10.69
C TYR A 97 -0.76 7.52 9.72
N ALA A 98 0.31 7.16 9.00
CA ALA A 98 0.32 5.96 8.18
C ALA A 98 0.09 4.69 9.00
N ALA A 99 0.73 4.55 10.15
CA ALA A 99 0.53 3.42 11.05
C ALA A 99 -0.92 3.38 11.58
N TYR A 100 -1.48 4.53 11.99
CA TYR A 100 -2.87 4.61 12.42
C TYR A 100 -3.86 4.28 11.30
N LEU A 101 -3.62 4.74 10.07
CA LEU A 101 -4.46 4.45 8.92
C LEU A 101 -4.45 2.95 8.62
N LEU A 102 -3.26 2.34 8.47
CA LEU A 102 -3.15 0.92 8.15
C LEU A 102 -3.73 0.04 9.27
N GLY A 103 -3.42 0.34 10.53
CA GLY A 103 -3.98 -0.36 11.69
C GLY A 103 -5.48 -0.17 11.82
N GLY A 104 -5.97 1.04 11.62
CA GLY A 104 -7.40 1.36 11.65
C GLY A 104 -8.19 0.62 10.58
N VAL A 105 -7.68 0.55 9.35
CA VAL A 105 -8.32 -0.22 8.27
C VAL A 105 -8.39 -1.71 8.64
N LEU A 106 -7.28 -2.31 9.12
CA LEU A 106 -7.28 -3.71 9.54
C LEU A 106 -8.27 -3.95 10.71
N LEU A 107 -8.34 -3.02 11.66
CA LEU A 107 -9.30 -3.09 12.76
C LEU A 107 -10.74 -3.07 12.24
N VAL A 108 -11.08 -2.12 11.37
CA VAL A 108 -12.42 -1.99 10.78
C VAL A 108 -12.81 -3.25 10.00
N LEU A 109 -11.91 -3.78 9.16
CA LEU A 109 -12.15 -5.01 8.41
C LEU A 109 -12.35 -6.21 9.33
N THR A 110 -11.59 -6.30 10.42
CA THR A 110 -11.75 -7.36 11.42
C THR A 110 -13.08 -7.24 12.15
N LEU A 111 -13.46 -6.04 12.62
CA LEU A 111 -14.74 -5.79 13.26
C LEU A 111 -15.91 -6.11 12.31
N PHE A 112 -15.81 -5.67 11.03
CA PHE A 112 -16.81 -6.03 10.02
C PHE A 112 -16.97 -7.56 9.92
N ARG A 113 -15.86 -8.30 9.87
CA ARG A 113 -15.89 -9.77 9.78
C ARG A 113 -16.50 -10.42 11.02
N LEU A 114 -16.24 -9.88 12.21
CA LEU A 114 -16.76 -10.39 13.47
C LEU A 114 -18.27 -10.12 13.60
N ILE A 115 -18.71 -8.92 13.24
CA ILE A 115 -20.13 -8.48 13.40
C ILE A 115 -20.99 -9.05 12.27
N ARG A 116 -20.59 -8.85 11.00
CA ARG A 116 -21.40 -9.22 9.82
C ARG A 116 -21.23 -10.67 9.42
N GLY A 117 -20.07 -11.25 9.73
CA GLY A 117 -19.74 -12.59 9.26
C GLY A 117 -19.38 -12.61 7.76
N LYS A 118 -19.45 -13.79 7.15
CA LYS A 118 -19.23 -14.00 5.72
C LYS A 118 -20.52 -13.73 4.94
N ILE A 119 -20.45 -12.94 3.89
CA ILE A 119 -21.54 -12.74 2.94
C ILE A 119 -21.66 -14.03 2.13
N LYS A 120 -22.74 -14.76 2.33
CA LYS A 120 -23.01 -16.04 1.68
C LYS A 120 -23.84 -15.84 0.42
N ILE A 121 -23.73 -16.79 -0.51
CA ILE A 121 -24.67 -16.92 -1.63
C ILE A 121 -26.04 -17.31 -1.07
N GLN A 122 -27.06 -16.46 -1.27
CA GLN A 122 -28.39 -16.66 -0.64
C GLN A 122 -29.08 -17.92 -1.13
N ALA A 123 -29.02 -18.16 -2.45
CA ALA A 123 -29.56 -19.36 -3.09
C ALA A 123 -28.70 -20.62 -2.87
N GLY A 124 -27.58 -20.49 -2.13
CA GLY A 124 -26.59 -21.55 -2.02
C GLY A 124 -25.80 -21.74 -3.32
N ARG A 125 -24.88 -22.70 -3.33
CA ARG A 125 -24.08 -23.02 -4.52
C ARG A 125 -24.88 -23.90 -5.47
N SER A 126 -24.89 -23.50 -6.75
CA SER A 126 -25.54 -24.29 -7.82
C SER A 126 -24.72 -25.49 -8.28
N GLY A 127 -23.39 -25.46 -8.05
CA GLY A 127 -22.43 -26.42 -8.60
C GLY A 127 -22.11 -26.19 -10.09
N LYS A 128 -22.90 -25.40 -10.82
CA LYS A 128 -22.63 -25.02 -12.20
C LYS A 128 -21.62 -23.88 -12.26
N LYS A 129 -20.64 -23.99 -13.16
CA LYS A 129 -19.53 -23.05 -13.29
C LYS A 129 -19.65 -22.22 -14.56
N ILE A 130 -19.54 -20.91 -14.42
CA ILE A 130 -19.54 -19.94 -15.52
C ILE A 130 -18.14 -19.35 -15.65
N LYS A 131 -17.59 -19.34 -16.87
CA LYS A 131 -16.28 -18.74 -17.14
C LYS A 131 -16.36 -17.22 -17.04
N ARG A 132 -15.56 -16.63 -16.12
CA ARG A 132 -15.51 -15.19 -15.90
C ARG A 132 -14.22 -14.57 -16.41
N PHE A 133 -13.05 -15.17 -16.14
CA PHE A 133 -11.75 -14.64 -16.54
C PHE A 133 -10.95 -15.66 -17.37
N SER A 134 -10.22 -15.13 -18.37
CA SER A 134 -9.28 -15.93 -19.15
C SER A 134 -8.01 -16.26 -18.34
N GLY A 135 -7.23 -17.23 -18.84
CA GLY A 135 -5.93 -17.57 -18.25
C GLY A 135 -4.98 -16.37 -18.25
N PHE A 136 -4.96 -15.59 -19.33
CA PHE A 136 -4.14 -14.38 -19.46
C PHE A 136 -4.55 -13.30 -18.46
N GLN A 137 -5.87 -13.02 -18.31
CA GLN A 137 -6.35 -12.06 -17.30
C GLN A 137 -5.92 -12.44 -15.88
N ARG A 138 -5.99 -13.72 -15.56
CA ARG A 138 -5.55 -14.23 -14.24
C ARG A 138 -4.04 -14.12 -14.07
N PHE A 139 -3.27 -14.45 -15.08
CA PHE A 139 -1.81 -14.29 -15.06
C PHE A 139 -1.42 -12.84 -14.79
N VAL A 140 -1.99 -11.89 -15.53
CA VAL A 140 -1.73 -10.46 -15.33
C VAL A 140 -2.11 -9.99 -13.92
N HIS A 141 -3.29 -10.39 -13.44
CA HIS A 141 -3.73 -10.03 -12.10
C HIS A 141 -2.78 -10.56 -11.02
N TRP A 142 -2.40 -11.85 -11.08
CA TRP A 142 -1.54 -12.45 -10.07
C TRP A 142 -0.11 -11.92 -10.13
N SER A 143 0.40 -11.61 -11.33
CA SER A 143 1.72 -10.98 -11.46
C SER A 143 1.73 -9.59 -10.78
N VAL A 144 0.72 -8.74 -11.04
CA VAL A 144 0.58 -7.44 -10.39
C VAL A 144 0.41 -7.61 -8.87
N ALA A 145 -0.42 -8.56 -8.43
CA ALA A 145 -0.68 -8.81 -7.02
C ALA A 145 0.59 -9.25 -6.26
N ILE A 146 1.37 -10.18 -6.81
CA ILE A 146 2.61 -10.66 -6.20
C ILE A 146 3.64 -9.53 -6.11
N LEU A 147 3.86 -8.80 -7.21
CA LEU A 147 4.76 -7.64 -7.22
C LEU A 147 4.32 -6.59 -6.19
N PHE A 148 3.03 -6.27 -6.15
CA PHE A 148 2.46 -5.32 -5.19
C PHE A 148 2.69 -5.75 -3.73
N VAL A 149 2.46 -7.03 -3.42
CA VAL A 149 2.69 -7.56 -2.06
C VAL A 149 4.16 -7.46 -1.66
N ILE A 150 5.08 -7.82 -2.56
CA ILE A 150 6.53 -7.71 -2.29
C ILE A 150 6.92 -6.24 -2.08
N LEU A 151 6.47 -5.34 -2.97
CA LEU A 151 6.73 -3.90 -2.85
C LEU A 151 6.08 -3.30 -1.59
N GLY A 152 4.89 -3.75 -1.22
CA GLY A 152 4.23 -3.35 0.01
C GLY A 152 5.00 -3.77 1.26
N ILE A 153 5.47 -5.01 1.33
CA ILE A 153 6.27 -5.52 2.45
C ILE A 153 7.60 -4.75 2.55
N THR A 154 8.30 -4.58 1.44
CA THR A 154 9.57 -3.83 1.42
C THR A 154 9.35 -2.35 1.73
N GLY A 155 8.27 -1.72 1.23
CA GLY A 155 7.90 -0.35 1.55
C GLY A 155 7.56 -0.15 3.04
N ILE A 156 6.82 -1.08 3.66
CA ILE A 156 6.57 -1.10 5.11
C ILE A 156 7.89 -1.24 5.88
N LEU A 157 8.76 -2.14 5.46
CA LEU A 157 10.09 -2.32 6.04
C LEU A 157 10.91 -1.03 6.01
N LEU A 158 10.98 -0.35 4.87
CA LEU A 158 11.72 0.89 4.69
C LEU A 158 11.10 2.08 5.45
N THR A 159 9.79 2.07 5.65
CA THR A 159 9.07 3.16 6.33
C THR A 159 9.12 3.01 7.85
N PHE A 160 8.80 1.83 8.37
CA PHE A 160 8.60 1.57 9.80
C PHE A 160 9.71 0.74 10.44
N GLY A 161 10.56 0.08 9.64
CA GLY A 161 11.50 -0.91 10.16
C GLY A 161 12.51 -0.34 11.15
N LYS A 162 12.94 0.92 10.96
CA LYS A 162 13.87 1.56 11.91
C LYS A 162 13.27 1.64 13.33
N SER A 163 12.02 2.03 13.45
CA SER A 163 11.36 2.17 14.75
C SER A 163 10.87 0.84 15.34
N GLY A 164 10.47 -0.10 14.47
CA GLY A 164 9.85 -1.35 14.91
C GLY A 164 10.81 -2.53 15.01
N LEU A 165 11.75 -2.68 14.08
CA LEU A 165 12.62 -3.85 14.03
C LEU A 165 13.95 -3.67 14.75
N ILE A 166 14.56 -2.48 14.71
CA ILE A 166 15.86 -2.25 15.39
C ILE A 166 15.82 -2.62 16.88
N PRO A 167 14.77 -2.27 17.65
CA PRO A 167 14.71 -2.67 19.06
C PRO A 167 14.67 -4.18 19.30
N ILE A 168 14.27 -4.96 18.29
CA ILE A 168 14.10 -6.42 18.40
C ILE A 168 15.33 -7.17 17.88
N ILE A 169 15.86 -6.77 16.70
CA ILE A 169 16.90 -7.52 16.00
C ILE A 169 18.26 -6.79 15.94
N GLY A 170 18.33 -5.54 16.43
CA GLY A 170 19.53 -4.72 16.41
C GLY A 170 19.81 -4.03 15.07
N ASN A 171 20.78 -3.10 15.09
CA ASN A 171 21.10 -2.27 13.93
C ASN A 171 21.72 -3.07 12.77
N GLU A 172 22.59 -4.01 13.05
CA GLU A 172 23.34 -4.77 12.03
C GLU A 172 22.40 -5.69 11.22
N ALA A 173 21.60 -6.50 11.92
CA ALA A 173 20.63 -7.39 11.27
C ALA A 173 19.58 -6.58 10.50
N PHE A 174 19.08 -5.47 11.09
CA PHE A 174 18.17 -4.59 10.40
C PHE A 174 18.80 -3.97 9.14
N GLY A 175 20.05 -3.52 9.21
CA GLY A 175 20.78 -2.95 8.09
C GLY A 175 20.86 -3.91 6.90
N THR A 176 21.17 -5.18 7.17
CA THR A 176 21.20 -6.24 6.14
C THR A 176 19.83 -6.46 5.49
N ILE A 177 18.78 -6.62 6.31
CA ILE A 177 17.41 -6.84 5.82
C ILE A 177 16.90 -5.62 5.03
N ALA A 178 17.16 -4.41 5.52
CA ALA A 178 16.75 -3.16 4.86
C ALA A 178 17.46 -2.97 3.53
N SER A 179 18.74 -3.35 3.42
CA SER A 179 19.50 -3.28 2.16
C SER A 179 18.93 -4.22 1.11
N VAL A 180 18.62 -5.48 1.48
CA VAL A 180 17.96 -6.43 0.59
C VAL A 180 16.55 -5.94 0.23
N GLY A 181 15.80 -5.44 1.21
CA GLY A 181 14.47 -4.88 0.99
C GLY A 181 14.49 -3.70 0.02
N LYS A 182 15.47 -2.79 0.17
CA LYS A 182 15.65 -1.68 -0.77
C LYS A 182 15.98 -2.18 -2.17
N LEU A 183 16.92 -3.09 -2.31
CA LEU A 183 17.29 -3.67 -3.60
C LEU A 183 16.07 -4.26 -4.33
N LEU A 184 15.29 -5.08 -3.64
CA LEU A 184 14.06 -5.65 -4.20
C LEU A 184 13.05 -4.57 -4.57
N HIS A 185 12.90 -3.53 -3.75
CA HIS A 185 11.97 -2.43 -4.00
C HIS A 185 12.34 -1.66 -5.28
N ASP A 186 13.62 -1.29 -5.41
CA ASP A 186 14.13 -0.51 -6.55
C ASP A 186 14.02 -1.30 -7.87
N TYR A 187 14.36 -2.59 -7.88
CA TYR A 187 14.29 -3.38 -9.11
C TYR A 187 12.87 -3.83 -9.49
N LEU A 188 12.05 -4.18 -8.51
CA LEU A 188 10.69 -4.64 -8.78
C LEU A 188 9.70 -3.49 -9.03
N GLY A 189 10.02 -2.26 -8.58
CA GLY A 189 9.19 -1.08 -8.83
C GLY A 189 8.93 -0.81 -10.32
N PRO A 190 9.97 -0.69 -11.15
CA PRO A 190 9.80 -0.52 -12.61
C PRO A 190 9.06 -1.69 -13.27
N VAL A 191 9.34 -2.94 -12.85
CA VAL A 191 8.63 -4.14 -13.33
C VAL A 191 7.14 -4.07 -13.00
N PHE A 192 6.79 -3.65 -11.78
CA PHE A 192 5.41 -3.41 -11.37
C PHE A 192 4.76 -2.34 -12.25
N GLY A 193 5.46 -1.26 -12.60
CA GLY A 193 4.97 -0.22 -13.50
C GLY A 193 4.61 -0.77 -14.88
N ILE A 194 5.46 -1.61 -15.46
CA ILE A 194 5.17 -2.27 -16.74
C ILE A 194 3.95 -3.18 -16.61
N MET A 195 3.89 -4.00 -15.57
CA MET A 195 2.76 -4.91 -15.35
C MET A 195 1.45 -4.17 -15.06
N LEU A 196 1.51 -2.98 -14.44
CA LEU A 196 0.35 -2.12 -14.23
C LEU A 196 -0.22 -1.60 -15.56
N LEU A 197 0.65 -1.23 -16.51
CA LEU A 197 0.22 -0.87 -17.87
C LEU A 197 -0.42 -2.06 -18.59
N VAL A 198 0.16 -3.25 -18.50
CA VAL A 198 -0.43 -4.48 -19.07
C VAL A 198 -1.80 -4.75 -18.42
N MET A 199 -1.94 -4.53 -17.12
CA MET A 199 -3.21 -4.66 -16.39
C MET A 199 -4.24 -3.65 -16.89
N LEU A 200 -3.85 -2.38 -17.10
CA LEU A 200 -4.71 -1.35 -17.65
C LEU A 200 -5.35 -1.84 -18.96
N PHE A 201 -4.53 -2.22 -19.93
CA PHE A 201 -5.04 -2.65 -21.26
C PHE A 201 -5.83 -3.97 -21.21
N THR A 202 -5.47 -4.87 -20.29
CA THR A 202 -6.16 -6.16 -20.12
C THR A 202 -7.58 -6.00 -19.57
N PHE A 203 -7.78 -5.03 -18.65
CA PHE A 203 -9.04 -4.90 -17.91
C PHE A 203 -9.82 -3.61 -18.19
N ILE A 204 -9.31 -2.67 -18.99
CA ILE A 204 -9.98 -1.38 -19.25
C ILE A 204 -11.39 -1.56 -19.85
N LYS A 205 -11.56 -2.61 -20.69
CA LYS A 205 -12.85 -2.90 -21.30
C LYS A 205 -13.86 -3.36 -20.24
N GLY A 206 -14.94 -2.59 -20.10
CA GLY A 206 -16.01 -2.86 -19.13
C GLY A 206 -15.83 -2.19 -17.77
N ASN A 207 -14.69 -1.52 -17.51
CA ASN A 207 -14.45 -0.80 -16.27
C ASN A 207 -14.80 0.70 -16.32
N PHE A 208 -15.46 1.17 -17.38
CA PHE A 208 -16.02 2.52 -17.40
C PHE A 208 -17.32 2.59 -16.60
N GLY A 209 -17.48 3.70 -15.85
CA GLY A 209 -18.66 3.95 -15.04
C GLY A 209 -19.91 4.15 -15.90
N ASN A 210 -21.06 3.72 -15.38
CA ASN A 210 -22.36 3.92 -15.98
C ASN A 210 -23.42 4.22 -14.91
N TRP A 211 -24.67 4.52 -15.33
CA TRP A 211 -25.74 4.87 -14.39
C TRP A 211 -26.12 3.73 -13.44
N THR A 212 -25.92 2.48 -13.85
CA THR A 212 -26.16 1.31 -12.97
C THR A 212 -25.19 1.31 -11.80
N ASP A 213 -23.94 1.77 -11.99
CA ASP A 213 -22.95 1.85 -10.91
C ASP A 213 -23.36 2.86 -9.84
N VAL A 214 -23.95 3.99 -10.24
CA VAL A 214 -24.49 4.98 -9.29
C VAL A 214 -25.60 4.36 -8.45
N LYS A 215 -26.55 3.66 -9.10
CA LYS A 215 -27.63 2.96 -8.42
C LYS A 215 -27.09 1.87 -7.48
N TRP A 216 -26.05 1.17 -7.89
CA TRP A 216 -25.38 0.15 -7.09
C TRP A 216 -24.77 0.75 -5.82
N LEU A 217 -24.08 1.89 -5.93
CA LEU A 217 -23.50 2.61 -4.77
C LEU A 217 -24.58 3.10 -3.81
N LEU A 218 -25.67 3.69 -4.32
CA LEU A 218 -26.78 4.17 -3.51
C LEU A 218 -27.50 3.05 -2.73
N LYS A 219 -27.43 1.81 -3.23
CA LYS A 219 -27.94 0.61 -2.54
C LYS A 219 -26.91 -0.03 -1.61
N GLY A 220 -25.75 0.60 -1.40
CA GLY A 220 -24.67 0.07 -0.56
C GLY A 220 -24.06 -1.24 -1.08
N GLY A 221 -24.06 -1.45 -2.40
CA GLY A 221 -23.46 -2.64 -3.01
C GLY A 221 -24.13 -3.97 -2.66
N GLY A 222 -25.36 -3.94 -2.18
CA GLY A 222 -26.07 -5.14 -1.72
C GLY A 222 -25.70 -5.61 -0.31
N MET A 223 -24.77 -4.95 0.39
CA MET A 223 -24.31 -5.36 1.72
C MET A 223 -25.40 -5.32 2.80
N PHE A 224 -26.44 -4.51 2.59
CA PHE A 224 -27.57 -4.32 3.53
C PHE A 224 -28.82 -5.11 3.13
N GLY A 225 -28.68 -6.18 2.36
CA GLY A 225 -29.77 -7.06 1.96
C GLY A 225 -30.64 -6.57 0.81
N LYS A 226 -30.34 -5.40 0.20
CA LYS A 226 -31.03 -4.89 -1.00
C LYS A 226 -30.27 -5.37 -2.24
N HIS A 227 -30.97 -6.04 -3.16
CA HIS A 227 -30.36 -6.44 -4.43
C HIS A 227 -29.85 -5.21 -5.21
N ALA A 228 -28.60 -5.25 -5.62
CA ALA A 228 -27.93 -4.20 -6.37
C ALA A 228 -27.42 -4.77 -7.70
N SER A 229 -28.13 -4.43 -8.80
CA SER A 229 -27.82 -4.92 -10.14
C SER A 229 -26.44 -4.48 -10.61
N ALA A 230 -25.70 -5.39 -11.23
CA ALA A 230 -24.38 -5.12 -11.78
C ALA A 230 -24.11 -5.86 -13.09
N GLY A 231 -23.31 -5.24 -13.96
CA GLY A 231 -22.77 -5.88 -15.15
C GLY A 231 -21.62 -6.85 -14.82
N ARG A 232 -20.73 -7.09 -15.78
CA ARG A 232 -19.55 -7.95 -15.60
C ARG A 232 -18.67 -7.51 -14.43
N TYR A 233 -18.56 -6.21 -14.23
CA TYR A 233 -17.92 -5.58 -13.07
C TYR A 233 -18.95 -4.71 -12.35
N ASN A 234 -18.98 -4.80 -11.03
CA ASN A 234 -19.79 -3.90 -10.19
C ASN A 234 -19.05 -2.59 -9.92
N ALA A 235 -19.75 -1.60 -9.37
CA ALA A 235 -19.18 -0.28 -9.12
C ALA A 235 -17.96 -0.31 -8.18
N GLY A 236 -17.95 -1.20 -7.19
CA GLY A 236 -16.80 -1.38 -6.29
C GLY A 236 -15.57 -1.95 -7.00
N GLU A 237 -15.74 -2.93 -7.89
CA GLU A 237 -14.67 -3.48 -8.72
C GLU A 237 -14.12 -2.44 -9.70
N LYS A 238 -14.97 -1.62 -10.31
CA LYS A 238 -14.58 -0.52 -11.20
C LYS A 238 -13.83 0.58 -10.44
N ALA A 239 -14.33 0.98 -9.29
CA ALA A 239 -13.67 1.98 -8.44
C ALA A 239 -12.28 1.48 -8.00
N TRP A 240 -12.15 0.22 -7.60
CA TRP A 240 -10.88 -0.40 -7.28
C TRP A 240 -9.93 -0.42 -8.49
N PHE A 241 -10.42 -0.82 -9.67
CA PHE A 241 -9.61 -0.82 -10.88
C PHE A 241 -9.00 0.56 -11.16
N TRP A 242 -9.81 1.62 -11.18
CA TRP A 242 -9.33 2.97 -11.44
C TRP A 242 -8.43 3.50 -10.33
N LEU A 243 -8.75 3.20 -9.07
CA LEU A 243 -7.88 3.55 -7.95
C LEU A 243 -6.52 2.87 -8.08
N ALA A 244 -6.48 1.58 -8.37
CA ALA A 244 -5.24 0.82 -8.52
C ALA A 244 -4.39 1.36 -9.69
N ILE A 245 -5.02 1.69 -10.82
CA ILE A 245 -4.32 2.24 -12.00
C ILE A 245 -3.81 3.66 -11.71
N LEU A 246 -4.67 4.57 -11.25
CA LEU A 246 -4.30 5.98 -11.11
C LEU A 246 -3.35 6.21 -9.93
N ALA A 247 -3.68 5.68 -8.76
CA ALA A 247 -2.79 5.78 -7.61
C ALA A 247 -1.50 4.98 -7.83
N GLY A 248 -1.60 3.79 -8.45
CA GLY A 248 -0.45 3.00 -8.83
C GLY A 248 0.48 3.74 -9.80
N ALA A 249 -0.07 4.44 -10.80
CA ALA A 249 0.72 5.27 -11.71
C ALA A 249 1.46 6.40 -10.98
N VAL A 250 0.79 7.10 -10.04
CA VAL A 250 1.42 8.14 -9.22
C VAL A 250 2.57 7.56 -8.39
N VAL A 251 2.37 6.40 -7.76
CA VAL A 251 3.40 5.70 -6.97
C VAL A 251 4.56 5.27 -7.87
N VAL A 252 4.29 4.70 -9.04
CA VAL A 252 5.34 4.28 -9.99
C VAL A 252 6.14 5.47 -10.48
N VAL A 253 5.50 6.54 -10.95
CA VAL A 253 6.19 7.72 -11.48
C VAL A 253 7.04 8.38 -10.40
N SER A 254 6.51 8.57 -9.19
CA SER A 254 7.29 9.14 -8.08
C SER A 254 8.43 8.22 -7.64
N GLY A 255 8.26 6.89 -7.70
CA GLY A 255 9.31 5.92 -7.44
C GLY A 255 10.43 5.97 -8.49
N LEU A 256 10.07 6.05 -9.77
CA LEU A 256 11.05 6.19 -10.86
C LEU A 256 11.87 7.49 -10.74
N ILE A 257 11.27 8.61 -10.30
CA ILE A 257 11.99 9.85 -10.03
C ILE A 257 13.03 9.66 -8.90
N LEU A 258 12.70 8.84 -7.90
CA LEU A 258 13.61 8.55 -6.78
C LEU A 258 14.74 7.60 -7.17
N ASP A 259 14.46 6.61 -8.03
CA ASP A 259 15.43 5.58 -8.44
C ASP A 259 16.36 6.06 -9.57
N PHE A 260 15.88 6.98 -10.41
CA PHE A 260 16.60 7.46 -11.59
C PHE A 260 16.81 8.98 -11.58
N PRO A 261 17.76 9.50 -10.79
CA PRO A 261 18.03 10.94 -10.67
C PRO A 261 18.84 11.48 -11.88
N PHE A 262 18.41 11.18 -13.12
CA PHE A 262 19.14 11.54 -14.35
C PHE A 262 18.69 12.85 -14.99
N PHE A 263 17.65 13.50 -14.45
CA PHE A 263 17.03 14.68 -15.04
C PHE A 263 17.29 15.94 -14.22
N ASP A 264 18.50 16.08 -13.66
CA ASP A 264 18.92 17.22 -12.82
C ASP A 264 17.91 17.54 -11.67
N GLN A 265 17.29 16.50 -11.10
CA GLN A 265 16.35 16.66 -9.98
C GLN A 265 17.07 17.33 -8.81
N THR A 266 16.46 18.39 -8.30
CA THR A 266 16.90 19.05 -7.09
C THR A 266 16.60 18.20 -5.85
N ARG A 267 17.16 18.55 -4.72
CA ARG A 267 16.84 17.91 -3.44
C ARG A 267 15.36 18.05 -3.08
N GLU A 268 14.78 19.20 -3.38
CA GLU A 268 13.37 19.52 -3.18
C GLU A 268 12.49 18.61 -4.03
N ASP A 269 12.83 18.36 -5.28
CA ASP A 269 12.11 17.44 -6.17
C ASP A 269 12.11 16.02 -5.62
N LEU A 270 13.28 15.54 -5.13
CA LEU A 270 13.39 14.22 -4.53
C LEU A 270 12.61 14.12 -3.20
N GLN A 271 12.61 15.17 -2.38
CA GLN A 271 11.83 15.21 -1.15
C GLN A 271 10.33 15.20 -1.42
N LEU A 272 9.86 15.98 -2.40
CA LEU A 272 8.46 15.98 -2.84
C LEU A 272 8.08 14.61 -3.40
N SER A 273 8.89 14.06 -4.30
CA SER A 273 8.66 12.72 -4.89
C SER A 273 8.57 11.65 -3.80
N HIS A 274 9.42 11.72 -2.78
CA HIS A 274 9.35 10.80 -1.65
C HIS A 274 8.04 10.93 -0.87
N LEU A 275 7.53 12.14 -0.62
CA LEU A 275 6.25 12.35 0.07
C LEU A 275 5.09 11.83 -0.78
N VAL A 276 5.06 12.15 -2.07
CA VAL A 276 4.04 11.68 -3.01
C VAL A 276 4.03 10.17 -3.08
N HIS A 277 5.23 9.56 -3.22
CA HIS A 277 5.39 8.10 -3.24
C HIS A 277 4.87 7.45 -1.96
N ALA A 278 5.31 7.94 -0.80
CA ALA A 278 4.93 7.36 0.49
C ALA A 278 3.44 7.52 0.77
N ILE A 279 2.86 8.71 0.56
CA ILE A 279 1.43 8.95 0.77
C ILE A 279 0.59 8.11 -0.18
N GLY A 280 0.95 8.09 -1.47
CA GLY A 280 0.26 7.30 -2.49
C GLY A 280 0.33 5.80 -2.19
N ALA A 281 1.52 5.29 -1.82
CA ALA A 281 1.73 3.89 -1.48
C ALA A 281 0.94 3.47 -0.23
N ILE A 282 0.93 4.29 0.83
CA ILE A 282 0.17 4.03 2.06
C ILE A 282 -1.33 4.00 1.77
N GLY A 283 -1.83 4.98 0.99
CA GLY A 283 -3.24 5.02 0.59
C GLY A 283 -3.64 3.80 -0.24
N LEU A 284 -2.80 3.43 -1.23
CA LEU A 284 -3.03 2.26 -2.07
C LEU A 284 -2.97 0.95 -1.26
N LEU A 285 -2.04 0.85 -0.29
CA LEU A 285 -1.94 -0.29 0.62
C LEU A 285 -3.18 -0.42 1.51
N ALA A 286 -3.65 0.69 2.08
CA ALA A 286 -4.86 0.73 2.89
C ALA A 286 -6.09 0.25 2.10
N ALA A 287 -6.25 0.73 0.87
CA ALA A 287 -7.34 0.32 -0.01
C ALA A 287 -7.22 -1.15 -0.46
N SER A 288 -5.99 -1.63 -0.69
CA SER A 288 -5.74 -3.03 -1.09
C SER A 288 -6.13 -4.03 0.00
N PHE A 289 -6.02 -3.67 1.29
CA PHE A 289 -6.53 -4.51 2.37
C PHE A 289 -8.03 -4.77 2.23
N GLY A 290 -8.80 -3.74 1.83
CA GLY A 290 -10.23 -3.88 1.53
C GLY A 290 -10.49 -4.80 0.35
N HIS A 291 -9.74 -4.62 -0.75
CA HIS A 291 -9.85 -5.48 -1.93
C HIS A 291 -9.53 -6.94 -1.62
N ILE A 292 -8.41 -7.20 -0.98
CA ILE A 292 -8.00 -8.56 -0.59
C ILE A 292 -9.04 -9.17 0.36
N PHE A 293 -9.50 -8.40 1.35
CA PHE A 293 -10.50 -8.86 2.31
C PHE A 293 -11.82 -9.24 1.62
N MET A 294 -12.35 -8.38 0.75
CA MET A 294 -13.59 -8.67 0.01
C MET A 294 -13.44 -9.86 -0.92
N GLY A 295 -12.31 -9.95 -1.63
CA GLY A 295 -12.05 -11.03 -2.58
C GLY A 295 -11.77 -12.39 -1.94
N THR A 296 -11.38 -12.46 -0.66
CA THR A 296 -10.95 -13.72 -0.02
C THR A 296 -11.79 -14.12 1.18
N VAL A 297 -11.97 -13.21 2.14
CA VAL A 297 -12.53 -13.52 3.46
C VAL A 297 -14.00 -13.16 3.58
N ALA A 298 -14.39 -12.00 3.02
CA ALA A 298 -15.72 -11.43 3.27
C ALA A 298 -16.83 -12.06 2.42
N MET A 299 -16.57 -12.34 1.14
CA MET A 299 -17.59 -12.79 0.18
C MET A 299 -17.37 -14.24 -0.25
N GLU A 300 -18.42 -15.04 -0.18
CA GLU A 300 -18.40 -16.42 -0.69
C GLU A 300 -18.35 -16.41 -2.23
N GLY A 301 -17.48 -17.24 -2.82
CA GLY A 301 -17.38 -17.41 -4.27
C GLY A 301 -16.55 -16.36 -5.00
N ALA A 302 -16.22 -15.22 -4.38
CA ALA A 302 -15.49 -14.14 -5.04
C ALA A 302 -14.06 -14.56 -5.49
N TYR A 303 -13.33 -15.25 -4.61
CA TYR A 303 -11.96 -15.72 -4.85
C TYR A 303 -11.87 -16.68 -6.06
N GLU A 304 -12.89 -17.51 -6.25
CA GLU A 304 -12.88 -18.58 -7.26
C GLU A 304 -12.75 -18.04 -8.68
N SER A 305 -13.38 -16.88 -8.96
CA SER A 305 -13.30 -16.24 -10.27
C SER A 305 -11.86 -15.95 -10.70
N MET A 306 -11.02 -15.45 -9.78
CA MET A 306 -9.64 -15.08 -10.08
C MET A 306 -8.66 -16.25 -9.89
N SER A 307 -8.95 -17.21 -9.02
CA SER A 307 -8.10 -18.38 -8.80
C SER A 307 -8.30 -19.44 -9.87
N THR A 308 -9.52 -19.74 -10.29
CA THR A 308 -9.85 -20.79 -11.25
C THR A 308 -10.22 -20.27 -12.64
N GLY A 309 -10.70 -19.04 -12.74
CA GLY A 309 -11.28 -18.43 -13.94
C GLY A 309 -12.80 -18.59 -14.02
N TYR A 310 -13.42 -19.29 -13.08
CA TYR A 310 -14.84 -19.61 -13.08
C TYR A 310 -15.50 -19.13 -11.79
N CYS A 311 -16.77 -18.77 -11.87
CA CYS A 311 -17.65 -18.50 -10.73
C CYS A 311 -18.85 -19.45 -10.71
N ASP A 312 -19.49 -19.59 -9.55
CA ASP A 312 -20.75 -20.33 -9.42
C ASP A 312 -21.88 -19.56 -10.11
N GLU A 313 -22.83 -20.27 -10.71
CA GLU A 313 -23.95 -19.67 -11.43
C GLU A 313 -24.84 -18.81 -10.52
N ASN A 314 -25.16 -19.29 -9.29
CA ASN A 314 -25.96 -18.51 -8.35
C ASN A 314 -25.21 -17.27 -7.86
N TRP A 315 -23.89 -17.35 -7.68
CA TRP A 315 -23.06 -16.19 -7.40
C TRP A 315 -23.16 -15.14 -8.51
N ALA A 316 -23.11 -15.57 -9.78
CA ALA A 316 -23.25 -14.66 -10.93
C ALA A 316 -24.65 -14.02 -10.99
N LYS A 317 -25.72 -14.78 -10.70
CA LYS A 317 -27.09 -14.27 -10.62
C LYS A 317 -27.28 -13.23 -9.52
N GLU A 318 -26.67 -13.44 -8.35
CA GLU A 318 -26.85 -12.55 -7.19
C GLU A 318 -26.00 -11.28 -7.27
N HIS A 319 -24.78 -11.39 -7.77
CA HIS A 319 -23.82 -10.27 -7.72
C HIS A 319 -23.59 -9.58 -9.07
N HIS A 320 -23.98 -10.21 -10.20
CA HIS A 320 -23.76 -9.74 -11.56
C HIS A 320 -24.94 -10.12 -12.48
N ASP A 321 -26.14 -9.82 -12.05
CA ASP A 321 -27.40 -10.20 -12.67
C ASP A 321 -27.53 -9.75 -14.14
N LEU A 322 -27.10 -8.53 -14.47
CA LEU A 322 -27.13 -8.02 -15.84
C LEU A 322 -26.15 -8.77 -16.73
N TRP A 323 -24.95 -9.07 -16.22
CA TRP A 323 -24.00 -9.89 -16.94
C TRP A 323 -24.51 -11.33 -17.13
N TYR A 324 -25.15 -11.92 -16.11
CA TYR A 324 -25.77 -13.23 -16.24
C TYR A 324 -26.88 -13.25 -17.28
N ALA A 325 -27.72 -12.20 -17.32
CA ALA A 325 -28.78 -12.07 -18.32
C ALA A 325 -28.20 -11.96 -19.75
N ASP A 326 -27.08 -11.25 -19.94
CA ASP A 326 -26.42 -11.17 -21.23
C ASP A 326 -25.83 -12.53 -21.68
N LEU A 327 -25.24 -13.30 -20.75
CA LEU A 327 -24.76 -14.66 -21.05
C LEU A 327 -25.89 -15.60 -21.45
N LYS A 328 -27.07 -15.46 -20.81
CA LYS A 328 -28.27 -16.23 -21.19
C LYS A 328 -28.75 -15.88 -22.57
N LYS A 329 -28.80 -14.60 -22.93
CA LYS A 329 -29.14 -14.15 -24.30
C LYS A 329 -28.19 -14.67 -25.38
N GLN A 330 -26.90 -14.85 -25.01
CA GLN A 330 -25.87 -15.40 -25.89
C GLN A 330 -25.88 -16.93 -25.96
N GLY A 331 -26.76 -17.63 -25.24
CA GLY A 331 -26.85 -19.09 -25.21
C GLY A 331 -25.65 -19.77 -24.48
N ILE A 332 -24.84 -18.99 -23.74
CA ILE A 332 -23.68 -19.52 -23.01
C ILE A 332 -24.11 -20.23 -21.72
N VAL A 333 -25.27 -19.87 -21.19
CA VAL A 333 -25.89 -20.47 -20.00
C VAL A 333 -27.30 -20.90 -20.36
N GLU A 334 -27.61 -22.19 -20.17
CA GLU A 334 -28.91 -22.74 -20.47
C GLU A 334 -30.00 -22.09 -19.59
N GLY A 335 -31.07 -21.63 -20.23
CA GLY A 335 -32.26 -21.16 -19.53
C GLY A 335 -32.97 -22.33 -18.84
N SER A 336 -33.30 -22.20 -17.58
CA SER A 336 -34.24 -23.09 -16.88
C SER A 336 -35.69 -22.87 -17.44
N SER A 337 -35.91 -23.22 -18.69
CA SER A 337 -37.21 -23.23 -19.30
C SER A 337 -37.49 -24.62 -19.86
N SER A 338 -37.91 -25.53 -19.04
CA SER A 338 -38.78 -26.66 -19.40
C SER A 338 -39.03 -27.64 -18.25
N GLU A 339 -39.50 -27.16 -17.11
CA GLU A 339 -40.04 -28.10 -16.11
C GLU A 339 -41.53 -27.81 -15.71
N SER A 340 -42.21 -26.85 -16.38
CA SER A 340 -43.59 -26.56 -16.12
C SER A 340 -44.58 -27.02 -17.19
N GLU A 341 -44.17 -27.79 -18.21
CA GLU A 341 -45.08 -28.27 -19.28
C GLU A 341 -45.16 -29.79 -19.41
N LYS A 342 -44.89 -30.56 -18.36
CA LYS A 342 -45.08 -32.02 -18.38
C LYS A 342 -45.99 -32.55 -17.27
N HIS A 343 -46.91 -31.76 -16.75
CA HIS A 343 -48.04 -32.22 -15.95
C HIS A 343 -49.27 -31.33 -16.21
N SER A 344 -49.88 -31.48 -17.37
CA SER A 344 -51.30 -31.23 -17.63
C SER A 344 -51.89 -32.36 -18.44
#